data_9d2f0509159b7aeeaf7c6cda29229d6f
#
_entry.id   9d2f0509159b7aeeaf7c6cda29229d6f
#
_cell.length_a   1.000
_cell.length_b   1.000
_cell.length_c   1.000
_cell.angle_alpha   90.00
_cell.angle_beta   90.00
_cell.angle_gamma   90.00
#
_symmetry.space_group_name_H-M   'P 1'
#
loop_
_entity.id
_entity.type
_entity.pdbx_description
1 polymer ?
#
loop_
_entity_poly.entity_id
_entity_poly.type
_entity_poly.pdbx_seq_one_letter_code
_entity_poly.pdbx_strand_id
1 'polypeptide(L)'
;MVRFILSRLLMALPTIAFVSITVFALIRFIPGDPAALMLGDMAQPEQIEAMRTELGLDKSMPQQFLIWAGNVVQGDFGRSIVNDEAVLPLVVSRFLVSAEIVVVAVLLASLIAVPAGVIAAWKQNSLTDLALVGTATLLLSIPTFWLGLLLLLFFGLKLGWLPVLGYVSIGDNLVGGMLYLVLPVMTLVIHEMGVLIRMARASTLEVLRLDYITHARAKGLSESAVLWRHAFKNAFGPTWTMIGLILGNLLGGIAVIETVFTIPGLGRLMVDSIFARDYPVIQGCLLFVSLSYVLVNLFVDLLYPLFDPRVVAE
;
A
#
# COMPACT_ATOMS: atom_id res chain seq x y z
N MET A 1 -4.18 25.07 11.70
CA MET A 1 -3.25 24.39 10.80
C MET A 1 -2.00 23.87 11.52
N VAL A 2 -1.12 24.73 12.11
CA VAL A 2 0.11 24.25 12.79
C VAL A 2 -0.18 23.26 13.93
N ARG A 3 -1.14 23.58 14.80
CA ARG A 3 -1.56 22.69 15.90
C ARG A 3 -2.09 21.35 15.38
N PHE A 4 -2.87 21.36 14.32
CA PHE A 4 -3.38 20.14 13.65
C PHE A 4 -2.24 19.27 13.12
N ILE A 5 -1.31 19.87 12.34
CA ILE A 5 -0.14 19.15 11.81
C ILE A 5 0.68 18.55 12.96
N LEU A 6 0.99 19.36 13.99
CA LEU A 6 1.77 18.90 15.13
C LEU A 6 1.09 17.75 15.88
N SER A 7 -0.23 17.84 16.08
CA SER A 7 -1.00 16.77 16.74
C SER A 7 -0.96 15.47 15.94
N ARG A 8 -1.07 15.51 14.61
CA ARG A 8 -0.97 14.32 13.74
C ARG A 8 0.42 13.70 13.77
N LEU A 9 1.47 14.51 13.71
CA LEU A 9 2.85 14.06 13.86
C LEU A 9 3.09 13.42 15.24
N LEU A 10 2.59 14.03 16.31
CA LEU A 10 2.73 13.47 17.66
C LEU A 10 1.98 12.14 17.82
N MET A 11 0.80 12.00 17.20
CA MET A 11 0.05 10.74 17.21
C MET A 11 0.72 9.63 16.39
N ALA A 12 1.53 9.95 15.39
CA ALA A 12 2.29 8.97 14.63
C ALA A 12 3.42 8.34 15.47
N LEU A 13 4.01 9.07 16.43
CA LEU A 13 5.12 8.56 17.23
C LEU A 13 4.78 7.32 18.07
N PRO A 14 3.68 7.28 18.86
CA PRO A 14 3.27 6.07 19.57
C PRO A 14 3.01 4.90 18.62
N THR A 15 2.43 5.16 17.44
CA THR A 15 2.17 4.13 16.43
C THR A 15 3.48 3.54 15.90
N ILE A 16 4.46 4.38 15.57
CA ILE A 16 5.78 3.94 15.13
C ILE A 16 6.48 3.14 16.23
N ALA A 17 6.43 3.62 17.48
CA ALA A 17 7.02 2.91 18.61
C ALA A 17 6.37 1.54 18.82
N PHE A 18 5.03 1.46 18.80
CA PHE A 18 4.29 0.21 18.94
C PHE A 18 4.62 -0.77 17.81
N VAL A 19 4.64 -0.31 16.57
CA VAL A 19 5.02 -1.11 15.40
C VAL A 19 6.45 -1.64 15.55
N SER A 20 7.40 -0.78 15.92
CA SER A 20 8.80 -1.16 16.08
C SER A 20 8.96 -2.25 17.15
N ILE A 21 8.29 -2.10 18.29
CA ILE A 21 8.27 -3.11 19.36
C ILE A 21 7.65 -4.43 18.85
N THR A 22 6.54 -4.34 18.13
CA THR A 22 5.85 -5.52 17.59
C THR A 22 6.71 -6.26 16.57
N VAL A 23 7.32 -5.57 15.62
CA VAL A 23 8.21 -6.16 14.60
C VAL A 23 9.43 -6.81 15.26
N PHE A 24 10.03 -6.13 16.24
CA PHE A 24 11.13 -6.69 17.01
C PHE A 24 10.73 -7.97 17.75
N ALA A 25 9.57 -7.93 18.46
CA ALA A 25 9.08 -9.05 19.25
C ALA A 25 8.71 -10.25 18.36
N LEU A 26 8.03 -10.04 17.23
CA LEU A 26 7.62 -11.11 16.31
C LEU A 26 8.79 -11.99 15.89
N ILE A 27 9.92 -11.39 15.52
CA ILE A 27 11.12 -12.14 15.12
C ILE A 27 11.69 -12.96 16.27
N ARG A 28 11.60 -12.48 17.50
CA ARG A 28 12.09 -13.19 18.71
C ARG A 28 11.20 -14.35 19.16
N PHE A 29 9.93 -14.34 18.75
CA PHE A 29 9.00 -15.45 19.01
C PHE A 29 9.09 -16.59 17.99
N ILE A 30 9.77 -16.39 16.86
CA ILE A 30 9.98 -17.45 15.87
C ILE A 30 10.94 -18.49 16.49
N PRO A 31 10.56 -19.78 16.51
CA PRO A 31 11.43 -20.82 17.04
C PRO A 31 12.67 -20.98 16.17
N GLY A 32 13.85 -20.93 16.81
CA GLY A 32 15.16 -21.03 16.18
C GLY A 32 16.16 -20.06 16.81
N ASP A 33 17.42 -20.42 16.78
CA ASP A 33 18.51 -19.56 17.22
C ASP A 33 19.10 -18.82 16.00
N PRO A 34 18.96 -17.48 15.91
CA PRO A 34 19.51 -16.72 14.80
C PRO A 34 21.02 -16.97 14.58
N ALA A 35 21.78 -17.11 15.67
CA ALA A 35 23.22 -17.37 15.57
C ALA A 35 23.54 -18.75 14.95
N ALA A 36 22.78 -19.78 15.36
CA ALA A 36 22.92 -21.10 14.79
C ALA A 36 22.51 -21.14 13.32
N LEU A 37 21.45 -20.40 12.93
CA LEU A 37 20.99 -20.33 11.54
C LEU A 37 22.00 -19.62 10.63
N MET A 38 22.68 -18.58 11.13
CA MET A 38 23.72 -17.85 10.37
C MET A 38 24.96 -18.71 10.13
N LEU A 39 25.34 -19.53 11.12
CA LEU A 39 26.54 -20.37 11.03
C LEU A 39 26.28 -21.70 10.37
N GLY A 40 24.99 -22.12 10.27
CA GLY A 40 24.59 -23.40 9.67
C GLY A 40 24.80 -24.61 10.58
N ASP A 41 24.31 -25.78 10.12
CA ASP A 41 24.23 -27.01 10.92
C ASP A 41 25.60 -27.62 11.34
N MET A 42 26.70 -27.15 10.73
CA MET A 42 28.05 -27.62 11.02
C MET A 42 28.81 -26.77 12.04
N ALA A 43 28.16 -25.72 12.59
CA ALA A 43 28.81 -24.82 13.54
C ALA A 43 29.06 -25.49 14.89
N GLN A 44 30.26 -25.22 15.46
CA GLN A 44 30.58 -25.68 16.79
C GLN A 44 29.87 -24.84 17.85
N PRO A 45 29.56 -25.42 19.04
CA PRO A 45 28.88 -24.70 20.12
C PRO A 45 29.54 -23.36 20.51
N GLU A 46 30.88 -23.35 20.53
CA GLU A 46 31.69 -22.17 20.88
C GLU A 46 31.54 -21.05 19.83
N GLN A 47 31.41 -21.40 18.54
CA GLN A 47 31.17 -20.43 17.46
C GLN A 47 29.78 -19.83 17.56
N ILE A 48 28.75 -20.63 17.92
CA ILE A 48 27.38 -20.17 18.11
C ILE A 48 27.32 -19.20 19.29
N GLU A 49 28.01 -19.52 20.40
CA GLU A 49 28.00 -18.65 21.58
C GLU A 49 28.76 -17.34 21.33
N ALA A 50 29.87 -17.37 20.59
CA ALA A 50 30.58 -16.17 20.15
C ALA A 50 29.67 -15.27 19.27
N MET A 51 28.97 -15.86 18.30
CA MET A 51 28.02 -15.16 17.43
C MET A 51 26.84 -14.60 18.22
N ARG A 52 26.31 -15.31 19.24
CA ARG A 52 25.26 -14.80 20.13
C ARG A 52 25.70 -13.54 20.86
N THR A 53 26.93 -13.54 21.37
CA THR A 53 27.51 -12.38 22.07
C THR A 53 27.70 -11.21 21.10
N GLU A 54 28.18 -11.46 19.89
CA GLU A 54 28.38 -10.46 18.86
C GLU A 54 27.07 -9.82 18.44
N LEU A 55 26.00 -10.63 18.28
CA LEU A 55 24.65 -10.18 17.96
C LEU A 55 23.90 -9.59 19.18
N GLY A 56 24.51 -9.62 20.35
CA GLY A 56 23.92 -9.13 21.61
C GLY A 56 22.71 -9.93 22.09
N LEU A 57 22.59 -11.21 21.66
CA LEU A 57 21.49 -12.10 22.03
C LEU A 57 21.62 -12.61 23.48
N ASP A 58 22.76 -12.42 24.10
CA ASP A 58 23.04 -12.66 25.53
C ASP A 58 22.41 -11.61 26.45
N LYS A 59 22.02 -10.47 25.91
CA LYS A 59 21.45 -9.34 26.67
C LYS A 59 19.96 -9.53 26.96
N SER A 60 19.43 -8.74 27.92
CA SER A 60 18.00 -8.72 28.20
C SER A 60 17.19 -8.19 27.00
N MET A 61 15.95 -8.65 26.82
CA MET A 61 15.08 -8.23 25.68
C MET A 61 14.97 -6.71 25.54
N PRO A 62 14.81 -5.89 26.61
CA PRO A 62 14.80 -4.42 26.48
C PRO A 62 16.12 -3.87 25.96
N GLN A 63 17.26 -4.43 26.37
CA GLN A 63 18.57 -3.99 25.88
C GLN A 63 18.77 -4.37 24.40
N GLN A 64 18.36 -5.56 23.99
CA GLN A 64 18.38 -5.96 22.58
C GLN A 64 17.52 -5.01 21.73
N PHE A 65 16.32 -4.65 22.19
CA PHE A 65 15.44 -3.71 21.51
C PHE A 65 16.10 -2.32 21.35
N LEU A 66 16.70 -1.79 22.41
CA LEU A 66 17.35 -0.47 22.36
C LEU A 66 18.55 -0.44 21.42
N ILE A 67 19.36 -1.51 21.40
CA ILE A 67 20.47 -1.65 20.46
C ILE A 67 19.95 -1.69 19.03
N TRP A 68 18.98 -2.58 18.76
CA TRP A 68 18.37 -2.71 17.43
C TRP A 68 17.72 -1.40 16.97
N ALA A 69 16.90 -0.76 17.82
CA ALA A 69 16.28 0.51 17.48
C ALA A 69 17.30 1.62 17.23
N GLY A 70 18.38 1.65 18.01
CA GLY A 70 19.50 2.58 17.80
C GLY A 70 20.18 2.39 16.45
N ASN A 71 20.42 1.14 16.03
CA ASN A 71 20.98 0.80 14.72
C ASN A 71 20.01 1.20 13.59
N VAL A 72 18.73 0.88 13.72
CA VAL A 72 17.70 1.24 12.73
C VAL A 72 17.61 2.75 12.53
N VAL A 73 17.65 3.55 13.61
CA VAL A 73 17.64 5.03 13.51
C VAL A 73 18.87 5.56 12.78
N GLN A 74 20.02 4.87 12.87
CA GLN A 74 21.24 5.20 12.14
C GLN A 74 21.25 4.66 10.69
N GLY A 75 20.20 3.97 10.27
CA GLY A 75 20.07 3.37 8.93
C GLY A 75 20.70 1.98 8.81
N ASP A 76 21.14 1.40 9.91
CA ASP A 76 21.63 0.02 9.93
C ASP A 76 20.49 -0.95 10.27
N PHE A 77 19.98 -1.63 9.26
CA PHE A 77 18.94 -2.65 9.35
C PHE A 77 19.55 -4.06 9.41
N GLY A 78 20.87 -4.17 9.52
CA GLY A 78 21.60 -5.42 9.48
C GLY A 78 21.89 -5.89 8.06
N ARG A 79 22.34 -7.15 7.97
CA ARG A 79 22.70 -7.82 6.72
C ARG A 79 21.87 -9.08 6.52
N SER A 80 21.58 -9.41 5.28
CA SER A 80 20.93 -10.67 4.89
C SER A 80 21.77 -11.87 5.30
N ILE A 81 21.14 -12.87 5.88
CA ILE A 81 21.79 -14.15 6.25
C ILE A 81 22.11 -14.97 4.99
N VAL A 82 21.35 -14.78 3.90
CA VAL A 82 21.43 -15.60 2.70
C VAL A 82 22.53 -15.13 1.74
N ASN A 83 22.64 -13.81 1.52
CA ASN A 83 23.54 -13.26 0.50
C ASN A 83 24.49 -12.18 1.02
N ASP A 84 24.46 -11.91 2.34
CA ASP A 84 25.31 -10.91 3.02
C ASP A 84 25.15 -9.46 2.47
N GLU A 85 24.03 -9.15 1.81
CA GLU A 85 23.73 -7.80 1.37
C GLU A 85 23.19 -6.93 2.51
N ALA A 86 23.45 -5.62 2.48
CA ALA A 86 22.85 -4.68 3.43
C ALA A 86 21.34 -4.60 3.24
N VAL A 87 20.57 -4.78 4.33
CA VAL A 87 19.10 -4.90 4.27
C VAL A 87 18.43 -3.61 3.80
N LEU A 88 18.85 -2.42 4.30
CA LEU A 88 18.16 -1.18 3.95
C LEU A 88 18.20 -0.86 2.44
N PRO A 89 19.36 -0.88 1.75
CA PRO A 89 19.40 -0.67 0.29
C PRO A 89 18.57 -1.69 -0.48
N LEU A 90 18.60 -2.96 -0.06
CA LEU A 90 17.81 -4.04 -0.66
C LEU A 90 16.31 -3.74 -0.53
N VAL A 91 15.82 -3.44 0.67
CA VAL A 91 14.41 -3.14 0.95
C VAL A 91 13.95 -1.89 0.18
N VAL A 92 14.77 -0.81 0.18
CA VAL A 92 14.43 0.43 -0.53
C VAL A 92 14.33 0.19 -2.05
N SER A 93 15.28 -0.53 -2.64
CA SER A 93 15.25 -0.83 -4.08
C SER A 93 13.98 -1.62 -4.48
N ARG A 94 13.60 -2.62 -3.68
CA ARG A 94 12.40 -3.42 -3.91
C ARG A 94 11.11 -2.64 -3.67
N PHE A 95 11.10 -1.78 -2.64
CA PHE A 95 9.98 -0.89 -2.36
C PHE A 95 9.70 0.08 -3.51
N LEU A 96 10.73 0.65 -4.13
CA LEU A 96 10.54 1.57 -5.26
C LEU A 96 9.84 0.88 -6.44
N VAL A 97 10.15 -0.39 -6.71
CA VAL A 97 9.46 -1.20 -7.74
C VAL A 97 7.98 -1.38 -7.38
N SER A 98 7.68 -1.77 -6.14
CA SER A 98 6.29 -1.91 -5.66
C SER A 98 5.54 -0.59 -5.71
N ALA A 99 6.17 0.49 -5.24
CA ALA A 99 5.56 1.82 -5.18
C ALA A 99 5.21 2.36 -6.57
N GLU A 100 6.04 2.12 -7.57
CA GLU A 100 5.78 2.52 -8.96
C GLU A 100 4.46 1.91 -9.47
N ILE A 101 4.26 0.61 -9.27
CA ILE A 101 3.05 -0.11 -9.69
C ILE A 101 1.83 0.40 -8.91
N VAL A 102 1.95 0.48 -7.57
CA VAL A 102 0.85 0.83 -6.68
C VAL A 102 0.39 2.26 -6.92
N VAL A 103 1.32 3.22 -7.00
CA VAL A 103 0.97 4.64 -7.20
C VAL A 103 0.26 4.82 -8.53
N VAL A 104 0.79 4.25 -9.62
CA VAL A 104 0.16 4.34 -10.95
C VAL A 104 -1.22 3.69 -10.93
N ALA A 105 -1.37 2.50 -10.33
CA ALA A 105 -2.64 1.80 -10.24
C ALA A 105 -3.69 2.59 -9.45
N VAL A 106 -3.34 3.12 -8.27
CA VAL A 106 -4.27 3.90 -7.43
C VAL A 106 -4.68 5.21 -8.09
N LEU A 107 -3.75 5.90 -8.76
CA LEU A 107 -4.06 7.13 -9.50
C LEU A 107 -5.02 6.85 -10.66
N LEU A 108 -4.76 5.84 -11.48
CA LEU A 108 -5.63 5.48 -12.61
C LEU A 108 -7.00 4.97 -12.13
N ALA A 109 -7.02 4.12 -11.10
CA ALA A 109 -8.27 3.64 -10.51
C ALA A 109 -9.11 4.81 -9.98
N SER A 110 -8.49 5.76 -9.28
CA SER A 110 -9.17 6.94 -8.74
C SER A 110 -9.70 7.85 -9.84
N LEU A 111 -8.90 8.09 -10.88
CA LEU A 111 -9.26 8.95 -12.02
C LEU A 111 -10.50 8.42 -12.77
N ILE A 112 -10.67 7.11 -12.84
CA ILE A 112 -11.79 6.47 -13.53
C ILE A 112 -12.97 6.25 -12.56
N ALA A 113 -12.71 5.69 -11.39
CA ALA A 113 -13.75 5.24 -10.48
C ALA A 113 -14.47 6.38 -9.76
N VAL A 114 -13.75 7.45 -9.39
CA VAL A 114 -14.37 8.57 -8.66
C VAL A 114 -15.43 9.28 -9.52
N PRO A 115 -15.14 9.71 -10.77
CA PRO A 115 -16.18 10.26 -11.63
C PRO A 115 -17.32 9.28 -11.91
N ALA A 116 -17.02 8.00 -12.12
CA ALA A 116 -18.04 6.97 -12.35
C ALA A 116 -18.98 6.84 -11.14
N GLY A 117 -18.46 6.81 -9.92
CA GLY A 117 -19.26 6.77 -8.68
C GLY A 117 -20.11 8.01 -8.49
N VAL A 118 -19.58 9.20 -8.76
CA VAL A 118 -20.33 10.47 -8.72
C VAL A 118 -21.47 10.47 -9.74
N ILE A 119 -21.21 10.01 -10.97
CA ILE A 119 -22.25 9.89 -12.02
C ILE A 119 -23.31 8.87 -11.63
N ALA A 120 -22.93 7.72 -11.04
CA ALA A 120 -23.85 6.71 -10.54
C ALA A 120 -24.78 7.30 -9.46
N ALA A 121 -24.24 8.09 -8.52
CA ALA A 121 -25.01 8.78 -7.49
C ALA A 121 -25.98 9.81 -8.10
N TRP A 122 -25.52 10.61 -9.04
CA TRP A 122 -26.35 11.63 -9.70
C TRP A 122 -27.50 11.01 -10.49
N LYS A 123 -27.24 9.88 -11.16
CA LYS A 123 -28.25 9.13 -11.90
C LYS A 123 -28.86 8.00 -11.08
N GLN A 124 -29.03 8.19 -9.78
CA GLN A 124 -29.57 7.20 -8.85
C GLN A 124 -30.81 6.51 -9.42
N ASN A 125 -30.91 5.18 -9.27
CA ASN A 125 -32.01 4.32 -9.73
C ASN A 125 -32.20 4.27 -11.27
N SER A 126 -31.25 4.76 -12.06
CA SER A 126 -31.25 4.62 -13.51
C SER A 126 -30.47 3.37 -13.96
N LEU A 127 -30.60 3.02 -15.25
CA LEU A 127 -29.79 1.95 -15.86
C LEU A 127 -28.28 2.25 -15.77
N THR A 128 -27.89 3.53 -15.83
CA THR A 128 -26.48 3.93 -15.65
C THR A 128 -25.97 3.59 -14.26
N ASP A 129 -26.77 3.91 -13.24
CA ASP A 129 -26.44 3.58 -11.84
C ASP A 129 -26.34 2.07 -11.66
N LEU A 130 -27.34 1.33 -12.14
CA LEU A 130 -27.36 -0.14 -12.06
C LEU A 130 -26.15 -0.77 -12.76
N ALA A 131 -25.81 -0.29 -13.96
CA ALA A 131 -24.65 -0.79 -14.72
C ALA A 131 -23.33 -0.51 -14.00
N LEU A 132 -23.12 0.72 -13.50
CA LEU A 132 -21.87 1.07 -12.80
C LEU A 132 -21.71 0.32 -11.48
N VAL A 133 -22.78 0.22 -10.67
CA VAL A 133 -22.76 -0.52 -9.41
C VAL A 133 -22.67 -2.03 -9.64
N GLY A 134 -23.38 -2.55 -10.63
CA GLY A 134 -23.30 -3.96 -11.02
C GLY A 134 -21.91 -4.35 -11.48
N THR A 135 -21.29 -3.53 -12.34
CA THR A 135 -19.90 -3.74 -12.78
C THR A 135 -18.95 -3.67 -11.59
N ALA A 136 -19.07 -2.64 -10.74
CA ALA A 136 -18.23 -2.52 -9.54
C ALA A 136 -18.32 -3.76 -8.63
N THR A 137 -19.53 -4.30 -8.45
CA THR A 137 -19.75 -5.51 -7.66
C THR A 137 -19.12 -6.73 -8.31
N LEU A 138 -19.26 -6.90 -9.62
CA LEU A 138 -18.62 -7.99 -10.36
C LEU A 138 -17.09 -7.92 -10.24
N LEU A 139 -16.50 -6.74 -10.41
CA LEU A 139 -15.04 -6.56 -10.30
C LEU A 139 -14.52 -6.97 -8.92
N LEU A 140 -15.23 -6.63 -7.85
CA LEU A 140 -14.87 -7.01 -6.47
C LEU A 140 -15.02 -8.51 -6.19
N SER A 141 -15.88 -9.20 -6.93
CA SER A 141 -16.11 -10.64 -6.75
C SER A 141 -14.99 -11.50 -7.33
N ILE A 142 -14.14 -10.92 -8.16
CA ILE A 142 -13.03 -11.60 -8.84
C ILE A 142 -11.78 -11.52 -7.97
N PRO A 143 -11.18 -12.66 -7.57
CA PRO A 143 -9.89 -12.62 -6.86
C PRO A 143 -8.81 -11.94 -7.71
N THR A 144 -8.06 -11.02 -7.12
CA THR A 144 -7.09 -10.18 -7.85
C THR A 144 -6.06 -11.01 -8.61
N PHE A 145 -5.51 -12.07 -7.97
CA PHE A 145 -4.54 -12.94 -8.63
C PHE A 145 -5.13 -13.67 -9.83
N TRP A 146 -6.39 -14.12 -9.74
CA TRP A 146 -7.06 -14.81 -10.82
C TRP A 146 -7.30 -13.87 -12.00
N LEU A 147 -7.71 -12.63 -11.72
CA LEU A 147 -7.82 -11.59 -12.74
C LEU A 147 -6.46 -11.35 -13.43
N GLY A 148 -5.37 -11.26 -12.66
CA GLY A 148 -4.02 -11.11 -13.18
C GLY A 148 -3.64 -12.26 -14.14
N LEU A 149 -3.92 -13.51 -13.73
CA LEU A 149 -3.68 -14.68 -14.58
C LEU A 149 -4.50 -14.67 -15.86
N LEU A 150 -5.76 -14.23 -15.81
CA LEU A 150 -6.61 -14.11 -17.01
C LEU A 150 -6.09 -13.04 -17.97
N LEU A 151 -5.70 -11.88 -17.46
CA LEU A 151 -5.12 -10.81 -18.27
C LEU A 151 -3.79 -11.27 -18.91
N LEU A 152 -2.95 -11.95 -18.16
CA LEU A 152 -1.70 -12.53 -18.65
C LEU A 152 -1.95 -13.57 -19.73
N LEU A 153 -2.91 -14.48 -19.51
CA LEU A 153 -3.29 -15.50 -20.50
C LEU A 153 -3.80 -14.87 -21.79
N PHE A 154 -4.67 -13.87 -21.68
CA PHE A 154 -5.32 -13.29 -22.85
C PHE A 154 -4.40 -12.33 -23.60
N PHE A 155 -3.87 -11.30 -22.93
CA PHE A 155 -3.07 -10.26 -23.59
C PHE A 155 -1.61 -10.66 -23.77
N GLY A 156 -1.07 -11.46 -22.88
CA GLY A 156 0.31 -11.92 -22.97
C GLY A 156 0.47 -13.14 -23.87
N LEU A 157 -0.22 -14.25 -23.55
CA LEU A 157 0.00 -15.53 -24.25
C LEU A 157 -0.82 -15.66 -25.53
N LYS A 158 -2.15 -15.36 -25.52
CA LYS A 158 -2.99 -15.56 -26.69
C LYS A 158 -2.81 -14.48 -27.76
N LEU A 159 -2.79 -13.22 -27.38
CA LEU A 159 -2.65 -12.10 -28.31
C LEU A 159 -1.19 -11.70 -28.55
N GLY A 160 -0.27 -11.99 -27.62
CA GLY A 160 1.13 -11.60 -27.73
C GLY A 160 1.37 -10.09 -27.74
N TRP A 161 0.42 -9.29 -27.20
CA TRP A 161 0.52 -7.83 -27.22
C TRP A 161 1.42 -7.27 -26.13
N LEU A 162 1.48 -7.95 -24.97
CA LEU A 162 2.18 -7.49 -23.78
C LEU A 162 3.13 -8.58 -23.27
N PRO A 163 4.24 -8.19 -22.63
CA PRO A 163 5.17 -9.15 -22.04
C PRO A 163 4.49 -9.95 -20.92
N VAL A 164 4.84 -11.24 -20.83
CA VAL A 164 4.19 -12.19 -19.92
C VAL A 164 4.80 -12.14 -18.53
N LEU A 165 6.12 -12.20 -18.44
CA LEU A 165 6.87 -12.30 -17.19
C LEU A 165 8.09 -11.39 -17.21
N GLY A 166 8.49 -10.92 -16.04
CA GLY A 166 9.68 -10.12 -15.85
C GLY A 166 9.39 -8.67 -15.47
N TYR A 167 10.44 -7.91 -15.38
CA TYR A 167 10.41 -6.49 -15.02
C TYR A 167 11.55 -5.76 -15.72
N VAL A 168 11.23 -4.60 -16.27
CA VAL A 168 12.19 -3.62 -16.77
C VAL A 168 11.88 -2.31 -16.07
N SER A 169 12.89 -1.68 -15.47
CA SER A 169 12.70 -0.38 -14.82
C SER A 169 12.36 0.69 -15.86
N ILE A 170 11.40 1.56 -15.53
CA ILE A 170 11.10 2.75 -16.37
C ILE A 170 12.34 3.64 -16.50
N GLY A 171 13.20 3.69 -15.47
CA GLY A 171 14.44 4.45 -15.47
C GLY A 171 15.46 3.95 -16.50
N ASP A 172 15.49 2.64 -16.76
CA ASP A 172 16.43 2.03 -17.72
C ASP A 172 15.90 2.07 -19.14
N ASN A 173 14.60 1.81 -19.32
CA ASN A 173 13.91 1.85 -20.61
C ASN A 173 12.45 2.24 -20.42
N LEU A 174 12.11 3.48 -20.77
CA LEU A 174 10.77 4.02 -20.56
C LEU A 174 9.68 3.18 -21.25
N VAL A 175 9.86 2.84 -22.52
CA VAL A 175 8.85 2.09 -23.30
C VAL A 175 8.77 0.65 -22.80
N GLY A 176 9.92 0.00 -22.66
CA GLY A 176 9.99 -1.38 -22.13
C GLY A 176 9.38 -1.47 -20.73
N GLY A 177 9.78 -0.59 -19.81
CA GLY A 177 9.25 -0.55 -18.44
C GLY A 177 7.74 -0.36 -18.43
N MET A 178 7.21 0.60 -19.18
CA MET A 178 5.76 0.80 -19.27
C MET A 178 5.03 -0.47 -19.75
N LEU A 179 5.54 -1.17 -20.76
CA LEU A 179 4.89 -2.39 -21.27
C LEU A 179 4.81 -3.50 -20.20
N TYR A 180 5.88 -3.68 -19.40
CA TYR A 180 5.86 -4.66 -18.31
C TYR A 180 4.92 -4.27 -17.16
N LEU A 181 4.66 -2.97 -16.96
CA LEU A 181 3.75 -2.50 -15.92
C LEU A 181 2.27 -2.56 -16.32
N VAL A 182 1.92 -2.61 -17.61
CA VAL A 182 0.51 -2.56 -18.06
C VAL A 182 -0.34 -3.63 -17.39
N LEU A 183 0.04 -4.90 -17.44
CA LEU A 183 -0.78 -6.00 -16.92
C LEU A 183 -0.94 -5.96 -15.39
N PRO A 184 0.12 -5.83 -14.58
CA PRO A 184 -0.02 -5.71 -13.12
C PRO A 184 -0.81 -4.46 -12.72
N VAL A 185 -0.57 -3.31 -13.35
CA VAL A 185 -1.33 -2.08 -13.08
C VAL A 185 -2.80 -2.25 -13.46
N MET A 186 -3.13 -2.77 -14.64
CA MET A 186 -4.52 -3.05 -15.05
C MET A 186 -5.23 -3.98 -14.06
N THR A 187 -4.55 -5.01 -13.57
CA THR A 187 -5.11 -5.94 -12.58
C THR A 187 -5.55 -5.20 -11.32
N LEU A 188 -4.68 -4.35 -10.78
CA LEU A 188 -4.98 -3.54 -9.60
C LEU A 188 -6.05 -2.49 -9.89
N VAL A 189 -5.96 -1.77 -11.02
CA VAL A 189 -6.95 -0.75 -11.41
C VAL A 189 -8.35 -1.35 -11.47
N ILE A 190 -8.52 -2.47 -12.15
CA ILE A 190 -9.82 -3.13 -12.31
C ILE A 190 -10.40 -3.52 -10.94
N HIS A 191 -9.58 -4.06 -10.05
CA HIS A 191 -10.01 -4.46 -8.72
C HIS A 191 -10.38 -3.24 -7.86
N GLU A 192 -9.51 -2.25 -7.76
CA GLU A 192 -9.71 -1.08 -6.90
C GLU A 192 -10.83 -0.15 -7.39
N MET A 193 -11.11 -0.12 -8.69
CA MET A 193 -12.27 0.58 -9.23
C MET A 193 -13.57 0.12 -8.59
N GLY A 194 -13.71 -1.18 -8.29
CA GLY A 194 -14.91 -1.72 -7.64
C GLY A 194 -15.15 -1.10 -6.25
N VAL A 195 -14.10 -0.92 -5.45
CA VAL A 195 -14.17 -0.28 -4.13
C VAL A 195 -14.48 1.21 -4.27
N LEU A 196 -13.72 1.91 -5.12
CA LEU A 196 -13.78 3.36 -5.25
C LEU A 196 -15.10 3.85 -5.87
N ILE A 197 -15.67 3.16 -6.87
CA ILE A 197 -16.98 3.50 -7.45
C ILE A 197 -18.06 3.47 -6.36
N ARG A 198 -18.10 2.41 -5.57
CA ARG A 198 -19.09 2.26 -4.50
C ARG A 198 -18.93 3.30 -3.42
N MET A 199 -17.68 3.60 -3.01
CA MET A 199 -17.40 4.61 -1.99
C MET A 199 -17.79 6.02 -2.48
N ALA A 200 -17.34 6.41 -3.68
CA ALA A 200 -17.65 7.71 -4.26
C ALA A 200 -19.16 7.89 -4.48
N ARG A 201 -19.86 6.82 -4.89
CA ARG A 201 -21.32 6.84 -5.00
C ARG A 201 -22.01 7.04 -3.64
N ALA A 202 -21.61 6.28 -2.63
CA ALA A 202 -22.24 6.36 -1.30
C ALA A 202 -22.07 7.76 -0.68
N SER A 203 -20.86 8.28 -0.66
CA SER A 203 -20.58 9.61 -0.13
C SER A 203 -21.26 10.74 -0.92
N THR A 204 -21.35 10.60 -2.25
CA THR A 204 -22.06 11.58 -3.09
C THR A 204 -23.57 11.56 -2.83
N LEU A 205 -24.19 10.37 -2.69
CA LEU A 205 -25.61 10.25 -2.35
C LEU A 205 -25.95 10.88 -1.00
N GLU A 206 -25.10 10.70 0.00
CA GLU A 206 -25.28 11.32 1.31
C GLU A 206 -25.33 12.85 1.20
N VAL A 207 -24.37 13.43 0.50
CA VAL A 207 -24.28 14.88 0.31
C VAL A 207 -25.44 15.43 -0.53
N LEU A 208 -25.89 14.71 -1.56
CA LEU A 208 -26.99 15.16 -2.42
C LEU A 208 -28.33 15.29 -1.69
N ARG A 209 -28.48 14.73 -0.48
CA ARG A 209 -29.68 14.80 0.36
C ARG A 209 -29.67 15.97 1.33
N LEU A 210 -28.55 16.71 1.45
CA LEU A 210 -28.42 17.82 2.40
C LEU A 210 -29.17 19.08 1.92
N ASP A 211 -29.72 19.83 2.87
CA ASP A 211 -30.57 21.01 2.60
C ASP A 211 -29.91 22.08 1.73
N TYR A 212 -28.60 22.30 1.90
CA TYR A 212 -27.88 23.30 1.11
C TYR A 212 -27.84 22.96 -0.39
N ILE A 213 -27.91 21.67 -0.76
CA ILE A 213 -28.05 21.24 -2.15
C ILE A 213 -29.44 21.60 -2.69
N THR A 214 -30.48 21.40 -1.89
CA THR A 214 -31.85 21.83 -2.24
C THR A 214 -31.92 23.33 -2.41
N HIS A 215 -31.29 24.10 -1.53
CA HIS A 215 -31.17 25.54 -1.66
C HIS A 215 -30.41 25.98 -2.93
N ALA A 216 -29.35 25.29 -3.30
CA ALA A 216 -28.61 25.59 -4.51
C ALA A 216 -29.50 25.41 -5.77
N ARG A 217 -30.30 24.33 -5.81
CA ARG A 217 -31.30 24.10 -6.87
C ARG A 217 -32.38 25.17 -6.90
N ALA A 218 -32.91 25.55 -5.73
CA ALA A 218 -33.91 26.59 -5.61
C ALA A 218 -33.43 27.95 -6.10
N LYS A 219 -32.12 28.23 -6.05
CA LYS A 219 -31.47 29.42 -6.61
C LYS A 219 -31.28 29.37 -8.14
N GLY A 220 -31.74 28.30 -8.81
CA GLY A 220 -31.68 28.15 -10.26
C GLY A 220 -30.32 27.69 -10.81
N LEU A 221 -29.45 27.14 -9.98
CA LEU A 221 -28.17 26.57 -10.46
C LEU A 221 -28.45 25.35 -11.30
N SER A 222 -27.68 25.19 -12.38
CA SER A 222 -27.75 23.98 -13.21
C SER A 222 -27.33 22.72 -12.42
N GLU A 223 -27.95 21.59 -12.72
CA GLU A 223 -27.64 20.31 -12.05
C GLU A 223 -26.15 19.96 -12.11
N SER A 224 -25.46 20.25 -13.22
CA SER A 224 -24.01 20.06 -13.35
C SER A 224 -23.24 20.95 -12.38
N ALA A 225 -23.64 22.21 -12.20
CA ALA A 225 -23.01 23.13 -11.24
C ALA A 225 -23.28 22.67 -9.80
N VAL A 226 -24.48 22.19 -9.49
CA VAL A 226 -24.83 21.62 -8.19
C VAL A 226 -23.94 20.39 -7.90
N LEU A 227 -23.80 19.48 -8.86
CA LEU A 227 -23.01 18.26 -8.70
C LEU A 227 -21.53 18.56 -8.47
N TRP A 228 -20.87 19.22 -9.44
CA TRP A 228 -19.41 19.36 -9.42
C TRP A 228 -18.90 20.45 -8.48
N ARG A 229 -19.64 21.54 -8.33
CA ARG A 229 -19.20 22.68 -7.50
C ARG A 229 -19.65 22.59 -6.04
N HIS A 230 -20.83 22.00 -5.79
CA HIS A 230 -21.42 21.96 -4.44
C HIS A 230 -21.39 20.56 -3.82
N ALA A 231 -21.77 19.51 -4.55
CA ALA A 231 -21.82 18.16 -3.99
C ALA A 231 -20.45 17.49 -3.95
N PHE A 232 -19.74 17.43 -5.08
CA PHE A 232 -18.48 16.69 -5.22
C PHE A 232 -17.44 17.12 -4.18
N LYS A 233 -17.24 18.42 -4.00
CA LYS A 233 -16.23 18.94 -3.06
C LYS A 233 -16.45 18.42 -1.64
N ASN A 234 -17.69 18.37 -1.18
CA ASN A 234 -18.04 17.90 0.16
C ASN A 234 -18.14 16.36 0.26
N ALA A 235 -18.43 15.69 -0.86
CA ALA A 235 -18.53 14.25 -0.93
C ALA A 235 -17.16 13.56 -1.07
N PHE A 236 -16.10 14.28 -1.45
CA PHE A 236 -14.81 13.69 -1.76
C PHE A 236 -14.00 13.24 -0.53
N GLY A 237 -14.22 13.83 0.64
CA GLY A 237 -13.47 13.51 1.86
C GLY A 237 -13.41 12.03 2.19
N PRO A 238 -14.54 11.30 2.35
CA PRO A 238 -14.54 9.86 2.60
C PRO A 238 -13.86 9.05 1.47
N THR A 239 -14.03 9.47 0.21
CA THR A 239 -13.37 8.84 -0.94
C THR A 239 -11.86 9.06 -0.90
N TRP A 240 -11.38 10.24 -0.51
CA TRP A 240 -9.96 10.54 -0.31
C TRP A 240 -9.33 9.64 0.75
N THR A 241 -10.00 9.47 1.89
CA THR A 241 -9.57 8.54 2.94
C THR A 241 -9.47 7.10 2.42
N MET A 242 -10.47 6.66 1.63
CA MET A 242 -10.44 5.32 1.02
C MET A 242 -9.28 5.15 0.04
N ILE A 243 -8.96 6.15 -0.79
CA ILE A 243 -7.79 6.15 -1.67
C ILE A 243 -6.50 5.96 -0.86
N GLY A 244 -6.38 6.68 0.27
CA GLY A 244 -5.24 6.53 1.16
C GLY A 244 -5.12 5.14 1.79
N LEU A 245 -6.22 4.58 2.25
CA LEU A 245 -6.26 3.22 2.80
C LEU A 245 -5.86 2.17 1.74
N ILE A 246 -6.36 2.30 0.51
CA ILE A 246 -5.98 1.43 -0.60
C ILE A 246 -4.47 1.56 -0.89
N LEU A 247 -3.97 2.79 -0.98
CA LEU A 247 -2.55 3.05 -1.22
C LEU A 247 -1.66 2.39 -0.15
N GLY A 248 -2.00 2.58 1.13
CA GLY A 248 -1.27 1.98 2.24
C GLY A 248 -1.33 0.44 2.23
N ASN A 249 -2.51 -0.12 2.02
CA ASN A 249 -2.70 -1.58 1.97
C ASN A 249 -1.95 -2.22 0.81
N LEU A 250 -1.98 -1.63 -0.37
CA LEU A 250 -1.27 -2.16 -1.54
C LEU A 250 0.23 -2.08 -1.37
N LEU A 251 0.79 -1.01 -0.80
CA LEU A 251 2.24 -0.92 -0.53
C LEU A 251 2.74 -2.04 0.39
N GLY A 252 1.87 -2.59 1.26
CA GLY A 252 2.18 -3.73 2.11
C GLY A 252 1.77 -5.11 1.56
N GLY A 253 0.91 -5.17 0.55
CA GLY A 253 0.18 -6.39 0.22
C GLY A 253 0.16 -6.84 -1.24
N ILE A 254 0.95 -6.26 -2.15
CA ILE A 254 0.94 -6.69 -3.57
C ILE A 254 1.81 -7.93 -3.88
N ALA A 255 2.32 -8.62 -2.85
CA ALA A 255 3.18 -9.79 -3.00
C ALA A 255 2.65 -10.85 -3.98
N VAL A 256 1.34 -11.07 -3.96
CA VAL A 256 0.68 -12.04 -4.87
C VAL A 256 0.77 -11.59 -6.32
N ILE A 257 0.54 -10.31 -6.60
CA ILE A 257 0.64 -9.72 -7.94
C ILE A 257 2.10 -9.73 -8.42
N GLU A 258 3.05 -9.35 -7.56
CA GLU A 258 4.47 -9.41 -7.86
C GLU A 258 4.93 -10.84 -8.19
N THR A 259 4.40 -11.84 -7.48
CA THR A 259 4.70 -13.25 -7.76
C THR A 259 4.09 -13.71 -9.08
N VAL A 260 2.83 -13.37 -9.37
CA VAL A 260 2.15 -13.73 -10.62
C VAL A 260 2.88 -13.18 -11.86
N PHE A 261 3.33 -11.93 -11.79
CA PHE A 261 4.02 -11.25 -12.89
C PHE A 261 5.56 -11.32 -12.81
N THR A 262 6.11 -12.05 -11.85
CA THR A 262 7.57 -12.20 -11.60
C THR A 262 8.29 -10.86 -11.38
N ILE A 263 7.63 -9.92 -10.71
CA ILE A 263 8.17 -8.59 -10.42
C ILE A 263 9.05 -8.65 -9.17
N PRO A 264 10.26 -8.07 -9.19
CA PRO A 264 11.16 -8.05 -8.05
C PRO A 264 10.80 -6.94 -7.04
N GLY A 265 9.58 -6.99 -6.49
CA GLY A 265 9.08 -6.01 -5.54
C GLY A 265 9.31 -6.39 -4.08
N LEU A 266 8.84 -5.52 -3.16
CA LEU A 266 9.04 -5.66 -1.72
C LEU A 266 8.24 -6.83 -1.13
N GLY A 267 7.00 -7.03 -1.59
CA GLY A 267 6.16 -8.12 -1.10
C GLY A 267 6.73 -9.48 -1.48
N ARG A 268 7.23 -9.63 -2.70
CA ARG A 268 7.93 -10.85 -3.12
C ARG A 268 9.21 -11.06 -2.34
N LEU A 269 10.03 -10.02 -2.14
CA LEU A 269 11.21 -10.11 -1.29
C LEU A 269 10.86 -10.63 0.11
N MET A 270 9.79 -10.12 0.71
CA MET A 270 9.34 -10.56 2.04
C MET A 270 8.95 -12.04 2.04
N VAL A 271 8.20 -12.51 1.03
CA VAL A 271 7.81 -13.92 0.91
C VAL A 271 9.02 -14.82 0.72
N ASP A 272 9.91 -14.46 -0.19
CA ASP A 272 11.16 -15.22 -0.46
C ASP A 272 12.03 -15.31 0.80
N SER A 273 12.15 -14.20 1.55
CA SER A 273 12.90 -14.14 2.81
C SER A 273 12.28 -14.99 3.93
N ILE A 274 10.95 -15.10 3.98
CA ILE A 274 10.26 -15.99 4.93
C ILE A 274 10.62 -17.45 4.66
N PHE A 275 10.56 -17.87 3.40
CA PHE A 275 10.95 -19.24 3.02
C PHE A 275 12.44 -19.53 3.26
N ALA A 276 13.29 -18.54 3.03
CA ALA A 276 14.73 -18.62 3.27
C ALA A 276 15.12 -18.44 4.75
N ARG A 277 14.18 -18.07 5.64
CA ARG A 277 14.40 -17.73 7.06
C ARG A 277 15.41 -16.59 7.25
N ASP A 278 15.42 -15.64 6.33
CA ASP A 278 16.27 -14.45 6.39
C ASP A 278 15.66 -13.40 7.32
N TYR A 279 15.84 -13.58 8.62
CA TYR A 279 15.19 -12.76 9.64
C TYR A 279 15.52 -11.25 9.56
N PRO A 280 16.76 -10.80 9.30
CA PRO A 280 17.05 -9.39 9.14
C PRO A 280 16.26 -8.76 7.98
N VAL A 281 16.16 -9.45 6.84
CA VAL A 281 15.39 -8.95 5.69
C VAL A 281 13.90 -8.94 5.99
N ILE A 282 13.35 -9.99 6.63
CA ILE A 282 11.94 -10.02 7.07
C ILE A 282 11.65 -8.83 7.98
N GLN A 283 12.51 -8.61 8.98
CA GLN A 283 12.35 -7.52 9.95
C GLN A 283 12.42 -6.16 9.28
N GLY A 284 13.38 -5.97 8.36
CA GLY A 284 13.51 -4.76 7.56
C GLY A 284 12.28 -4.50 6.69
N CYS A 285 11.77 -5.51 5.98
CA CYS A 285 10.56 -5.41 5.16
C CYS A 285 9.34 -5.03 6.00
N LEU A 286 9.09 -5.74 7.11
CA LEU A 286 7.95 -5.47 8.00
C LEU A 286 7.99 -4.05 8.57
N LEU A 287 9.16 -3.62 9.05
CA LEU A 287 9.32 -2.28 9.57
C LEU A 287 9.10 -1.22 8.49
N PHE A 288 9.69 -1.42 7.31
CA PHE A 288 9.60 -0.48 6.20
C PHE A 288 8.16 -0.35 5.66
N VAL A 289 7.45 -1.47 5.48
CA VAL A 289 6.03 -1.48 5.10
C VAL A 289 5.18 -0.74 6.13
N SER A 290 5.39 -1.04 7.41
CA SER A 290 4.62 -0.42 8.48
C SER A 290 4.88 1.09 8.58
N LEU A 291 6.13 1.53 8.45
CA LEU A 291 6.48 2.95 8.41
C LEU A 291 5.86 3.63 7.18
N SER A 292 5.92 2.99 6.01
CA SER A 292 5.30 3.50 4.78
C SER A 292 3.79 3.66 4.94
N TYR A 293 3.11 2.70 5.59
CA TYR A 293 1.68 2.79 5.89
C TYR A 293 1.37 3.98 6.80
N VAL A 294 2.16 4.18 7.87
CA VAL A 294 2.00 5.34 8.76
C VAL A 294 2.22 6.66 8.02
N LEU A 295 3.24 6.73 7.15
CA LEU A 295 3.52 7.92 6.35
C LEU A 295 2.40 8.22 5.34
N VAL A 296 1.83 7.20 4.68
CA VAL A 296 0.70 7.36 3.77
C VAL A 296 -0.53 7.89 4.53
N ASN A 297 -0.87 7.30 5.68
CA ASN A 297 -1.98 7.78 6.48
C ASN A 297 -1.77 9.22 6.97
N LEU A 298 -0.57 9.54 7.43
CA LEU A 298 -0.21 10.89 7.81
C LEU A 298 -0.37 11.89 6.64
N PHE A 299 0.10 11.51 5.45
CA PHE A 299 -0.06 12.33 4.24
C PHE A 299 -1.53 12.54 3.89
N VAL A 300 -2.36 11.49 3.96
CA VAL A 300 -3.81 11.57 3.72
C VAL A 300 -4.48 12.50 4.72
N ASP A 301 -4.15 12.37 6.00
CA ASP A 301 -4.69 13.20 7.07
C ASP A 301 -4.29 14.68 6.90
N LEU A 302 -3.04 14.95 6.53
CA LEU A 302 -2.55 16.32 6.32
C LEU A 302 -3.21 17.00 5.11
N LEU A 303 -3.60 16.24 4.09
CA LEU A 303 -4.30 16.77 2.92
C LEU A 303 -5.83 16.83 3.10
N TYR A 304 -6.39 16.13 4.10
CA TYR A 304 -7.83 16.08 4.33
C TYR A 304 -8.49 17.48 4.48
N PRO A 305 -7.88 18.47 5.16
CA PRO A 305 -8.44 19.82 5.28
C PRO A 305 -8.63 20.57 3.96
N LEU A 306 -7.98 20.13 2.87
CA LEU A 306 -8.21 20.70 1.53
C LEU A 306 -9.62 20.39 1.02
N PHE A 307 -10.21 19.30 1.49
CA PHE A 307 -11.54 18.82 1.08
C PHE A 307 -12.60 19.17 2.12
N ASP A 308 -12.27 19.05 3.41
CA ASP A 308 -13.15 19.46 4.53
C ASP A 308 -12.41 20.39 5.51
N PRO A 309 -12.54 21.71 5.34
CA PRO A 309 -11.90 22.69 6.22
C PRO A 309 -12.40 22.66 7.68
N ARG A 310 -13.53 22.01 7.96
CA ARG A 310 -14.12 21.96 9.31
C ARG A 310 -13.25 21.18 10.29
N VAL A 311 -12.48 20.21 9.81
CA VAL A 311 -11.57 19.38 10.62
C VAL A 311 -10.45 20.18 11.29
N VAL A 312 -10.14 21.37 10.81
CA VAL A 312 -9.08 22.23 11.38
C VAL A 312 -9.65 23.23 12.40
N ALA A 313 -10.97 23.39 12.46
CA ALA A 313 -11.65 24.36 13.34
C ALA A 313 -11.86 23.82 14.76
N GLU A 314 -11.67 22.50 14.98
CA GLU A 314 -11.65 21.84 16.29
C GLU A 314 -10.20 21.70 16.82
#